data_2a44ee0252dcec9e6ab2f4a9c1501548
#
_entry.id   2a44ee0252dcec9e6ab2f4a9c1501548
#
_cell.length_a   1.000
_cell.length_b   1.000
_cell.length_c   1.000
_cell.angle_alpha   90.00
_cell.angle_beta   90.00
_cell.angle_gamma   90.00
#
_symmetry.space_group_name_H-M   'P 1'
#
loop_
_entity.id
_entity.type
_entity.pdbx_description
1 polymer ?
#
loop_
_entity_poly.entity_id
_entity_poly.type
_entity_poly.pdbx_seq_one_letter_code
_entity_poly.pdbx_strand_id
1 'polypeptide(L)'
;MPPSFFDTHMPKPIFVNNLSKPLQKPARVGYADSFLHKLRGLMFRTHLAQDDGLLLVEKRDSRLDTSIHMFFVPFDLAVFWINSEMAVVDKVIARSWHPAYFPKADAKFTLEIHPDRIGDYEIGDKVEFKNA
;
A
#
# COMPACT_ATOMS: atom_id res chain seq x y z
N MET A 1 -10.21 -2.23 -27.50
CA MET A 1 -8.80 -2.59 -27.35
C MET A 1 -8.69 -3.75 -26.37
N PRO A 2 -8.07 -4.84 -26.75
CA PRO A 2 -7.94 -5.94 -25.80
C PRO A 2 -7.07 -5.52 -24.61
N PRO A 3 -7.37 -6.01 -23.39
CA PRO A 3 -6.53 -5.71 -22.24
C PRO A 3 -5.12 -6.26 -22.45
N SER A 4 -4.12 -5.52 -22.00
CA SER A 4 -2.74 -6.00 -22.02
C SER A 4 -2.57 -7.17 -21.03
N PHE A 5 -1.46 -7.90 -21.16
CA PHE A 5 -1.10 -8.93 -20.19
C PHE A 5 -1.12 -8.38 -18.75
N PHE A 6 -0.64 -7.16 -18.57
CA PHE A 6 -0.60 -6.52 -17.25
C PHE A 6 -2.00 -6.26 -16.70
N ASP A 7 -2.94 -5.81 -17.54
CA ASP A 7 -4.30 -5.50 -17.11
C ASP A 7 -5.03 -6.75 -16.60
N THR A 8 -4.83 -7.90 -17.24
CA THR A 8 -5.48 -9.17 -16.83
C THR A 8 -4.85 -9.78 -15.59
N HIS A 9 -3.61 -9.38 -15.23
CA HIS A 9 -2.86 -9.91 -14.09
C HIS A 9 -2.70 -8.90 -12.96
N MET A 10 -3.24 -7.69 -13.11
CA MET A 10 -3.18 -6.67 -12.07
C MET A 10 -4.14 -6.99 -10.93
N PRO A 11 -3.77 -6.65 -9.68
CA PRO A 11 -4.70 -6.76 -8.56
C PRO A 11 -5.95 -5.92 -8.78
N LYS A 12 -7.06 -6.39 -8.22
CA LYS A 12 -8.34 -5.67 -8.30
C LYS A 12 -8.21 -4.27 -7.71
N PRO A 13 -8.68 -3.21 -8.42
CA PRO A 13 -8.58 -1.85 -7.89
C PRO A 13 -9.57 -1.60 -6.76
N ILE A 14 -9.12 -0.89 -5.75
CA ILE A 14 -9.95 -0.39 -4.65
C ILE A 14 -9.59 1.05 -4.32
N PHE A 15 -10.49 1.74 -3.64
CA PHE A 15 -10.20 3.01 -2.99
C PHE A 15 -9.94 2.82 -1.51
N VAL A 16 -8.98 3.58 -0.97
CA VAL A 16 -8.72 3.66 0.47
C VAL A 16 -9.20 5.03 0.94
N ASN A 17 -10.39 5.06 1.54
CA ASN A 17 -10.98 6.28 2.06
C ASN A 17 -10.48 6.55 3.48
N ASN A 18 -10.23 7.82 3.80
CA ASN A 18 -9.91 8.23 5.16
C ASN A 18 -11.18 8.75 5.85
N LEU A 19 -11.66 8.03 6.86
CA LEU A 19 -12.88 8.38 7.60
C LEU A 19 -12.64 9.45 8.67
N SER A 20 -11.37 9.67 9.03
CA SER A 20 -10.99 10.62 10.08
C SER A 20 -10.75 12.02 9.53
N LYS A 21 -10.47 12.15 8.24
CA LYS A 21 -10.34 13.46 7.58
C LYS A 21 -10.68 13.34 6.09
N PRO A 22 -11.27 14.39 5.49
CA PRO A 22 -11.59 14.37 4.07
C PRO A 22 -10.33 14.42 3.22
N LEU A 23 -10.30 13.60 2.17
CA LEU A 23 -9.27 13.65 1.14
C LEU A 23 -9.89 14.16 -0.15
N GLN A 24 -9.16 15.02 -0.88
CA GLN A 24 -9.60 15.46 -2.21
C GLN A 24 -9.73 14.27 -3.15
N LYS A 25 -8.79 13.32 -3.04
CA LYS A 25 -8.74 12.16 -3.89
C LYS A 25 -8.25 10.96 -3.08
N PRO A 26 -9.15 10.01 -2.73
CA PRO A 26 -8.71 8.78 -2.07
C PRO A 26 -7.69 8.02 -2.92
N ALA A 27 -6.78 7.31 -2.27
CA ALA A 27 -5.83 6.46 -2.99
C ALA A 27 -6.58 5.35 -3.73
N ARG A 28 -6.30 5.20 -5.03
CA ARG A 28 -6.84 4.11 -5.86
C ARG A 28 -5.70 3.13 -6.10
N VAL A 29 -5.82 1.95 -5.52
CA VAL A 29 -4.70 1.00 -5.44
C VAL A 29 -5.15 -0.40 -5.81
N GLY A 30 -4.19 -1.26 -6.14
CA GLY A 30 -4.46 -2.68 -6.37
C GLY A 30 -4.53 -3.45 -5.05
N TYR A 31 -5.58 -4.24 -4.88
CA TYR A 31 -5.78 -5.11 -3.71
C TYR A 31 -5.00 -6.42 -3.91
N ALA A 32 -3.88 -6.57 -3.22
CA ALA A 32 -2.93 -7.67 -3.41
C ALA A 32 -3.01 -8.65 -2.24
N ASP A 33 -3.89 -9.65 -2.34
CA ASP A 33 -4.07 -10.70 -1.33
C ASP A 33 -3.48 -12.04 -1.74
N SER A 34 -3.06 -12.22 -3.00
CA SER A 34 -2.43 -13.44 -3.46
C SER A 34 -0.91 -13.39 -3.19
N PHE A 35 -0.32 -14.57 -3.01
CA PHE A 35 1.12 -14.69 -2.79
C PHE A 35 1.93 -14.04 -3.93
N LEU A 36 1.54 -14.27 -5.19
CA LEU A 36 2.26 -13.73 -6.34
C LEU A 36 2.19 -12.20 -6.38
N HIS A 37 1.01 -11.62 -6.14
CA HIS A 37 0.84 -10.17 -6.13
C HIS A 37 1.66 -9.52 -5.01
N LYS A 38 1.67 -10.12 -3.81
CA LYS A 38 2.44 -9.62 -2.67
C LYS A 38 3.94 -9.72 -2.92
N LEU A 39 4.39 -10.86 -3.45
CA LEU A 39 5.81 -11.09 -3.74
C LEU A 39 6.33 -10.09 -4.77
N ARG A 40 5.54 -9.83 -5.80
CA ARG A 40 5.93 -8.91 -6.85
C ARG A 40 5.90 -7.45 -6.40
N GLY A 41 4.84 -7.06 -5.66
CA GLY A 41 4.67 -5.70 -5.17
C GLY A 41 4.86 -4.65 -6.27
N LEU A 42 5.68 -3.64 -5.99
CA LEU A 42 6.06 -2.59 -6.95
C LEU A 42 7.45 -2.80 -7.55
N MET A 43 8.04 -4.00 -7.36
CA MET A 43 9.35 -4.32 -7.91
C MET A 43 9.36 -4.16 -9.43
N PHE A 44 10.48 -3.68 -9.96
CA PHE A 44 10.74 -3.53 -11.40
C PHE A 44 9.86 -2.51 -12.12
N ARG A 45 9.02 -1.76 -11.43
CA ARG A 45 8.32 -0.64 -12.05
C ARG A 45 9.31 0.51 -12.27
N THR A 46 9.11 1.29 -13.33
CA THR A 46 9.97 2.42 -13.67
C THR A 46 9.55 3.72 -13.00
N HIS A 47 8.25 3.86 -12.71
CA HIS A 47 7.70 5.06 -12.04
C HIS A 47 6.39 4.72 -11.35
N LEU A 48 5.95 5.62 -10.48
CA LEU A 48 4.68 5.52 -9.76
C LEU A 48 3.92 6.84 -9.89
N ALA A 49 2.70 6.79 -10.39
CA ALA A 49 1.83 7.96 -10.46
C ALA A 49 1.28 8.32 -9.07
N GLN A 50 0.90 9.60 -8.86
CA GLN A 50 0.39 10.06 -7.56
C GLN A 50 -0.89 9.36 -7.10
N ASP A 51 -1.69 8.85 -8.04
CA ASP A 51 -2.93 8.14 -7.75
C ASP A 51 -2.81 6.62 -7.90
N ASP A 52 -1.59 6.10 -8.00
CA ASP A 52 -1.31 4.68 -8.16
C ASP A 52 -0.71 4.09 -6.87
N GLY A 53 -0.75 2.76 -6.74
CA GLY A 53 -0.14 2.06 -5.62
C GLY A 53 -0.70 0.68 -5.40
N LEU A 54 -0.34 0.10 -4.25
CA LEU A 54 -0.77 -1.23 -3.85
C LEU A 54 -1.22 -1.26 -2.39
N LEU A 55 -2.21 -2.09 -2.11
CA LEU A 55 -2.57 -2.51 -0.76
C LEU A 55 -2.22 -3.99 -0.63
N LEU A 56 -1.22 -4.31 0.18
CA LEU A 56 -0.82 -5.67 0.48
C LEU A 56 -1.66 -6.18 1.65
N VAL A 57 -2.30 -7.34 1.48
CA VAL A 57 -3.26 -7.87 2.46
C VAL A 57 -2.75 -9.17 3.04
N GLU A 58 -2.59 -9.21 4.37
CA GLU A 58 -2.22 -10.40 5.11
C GLU A 58 -3.45 -11.04 5.76
N LYS A 59 -3.30 -12.27 6.26
CA LYS A 59 -4.40 -13.01 6.86
C LYS A 59 -4.71 -12.58 8.29
N ARG A 60 -3.74 -11.94 8.96
CA ARG A 60 -3.84 -11.56 10.38
C ARG A 60 -2.96 -10.35 10.67
N ASP A 61 -3.18 -9.74 11.82
CA ASP A 61 -2.27 -8.70 12.33
C ASP A 61 -0.92 -9.31 12.67
N SER A 62 0.17 -8.76 12.11
CA SER A 62 1.53 -9.22 12.34
C SER A 62 2.52 -8.14 11.91
N ARG A 63 3.49 -7.82 12.76
CA ARG A 63 4.58 -6.91 12.39
C ARG A 63 5.51 -7.55 11.36
N LEU A 64 5.76 -8.83 11.50
CA LEU A 64 6.70 -9.53 10.62
C LEU A 64 6.12 -9.74 9.22
N ASP A 65 4.87 -10.19 9.15
CA ASP A 65 4.22 -10.49 7.88
C ASP A 65 3.97 -9.23 7.04
N THR A 66 3.85 -8.06 7.70
CA THR A 66 3.67 -6.77 7.03
C THR A 66 4.95 -5.97 6.86
N SER A 67 6.10 -6.54 7.22
CA SER A 67 7.39 -5.92 6.89
C SER A 67 7.57 -5.86 5.38
N ILE A 68 8.29 -4.84 4.92
CA ILE A 68 8.55 -4.65 3.49
C ILE A 68 10.03 -4.48 3.23
N HIS A 69 10.43 -4.74 1.98
CA HIS A 69 11.73 -4.37 1.47
C HIS A 69 11.56 -3.50 0.21
N MET A 70 12.58 -2.73 -0.09
CA MET A 70 12.58 -1.84 -1.26
C MET A 70 13.57 -2.28 -2.34
N PHE A 71 13.97 -3.55 -2.31
CA PHE A 71 14.83 -4.12 -3.36
C PHE A 71 14.09 -4.08 -4.70
N PHE A 72 14.77 -3.62 -5.74
CA PHE A 72 14.23 -3.49 -7.10
C PHE A 72 13.05 -2.52 -7.21
N VAL A 73 12.84 -1.66 -6.22
CA VAL A 73 11.88 -0.56 -6.29
C VAL A 73 12.67 0.72 -6.54
N PRO A 74 12.61 1.30 -7.75
CA PRO A 74 13.50 2.39 -8.13
C PRO A 74 13.01 3.80 -7.72
N PHE A 75 12.06 3.87 -6.79
CA PHE A 75 11.50 5.12 -6.28
C PHE A 75 11.14 4.96 -4.81
N ASP A 76 11.03 6.09 -4.12
CA ASP A 76 10.58 6.11 -2.72
C ASP A 76 9.07 5.91 -2.66
N LEU A 77 8.57 5.45 -1.50
CA LEU A 77 7.15 5.22 -1.27
C LEU A 77 6.70 5.83 0.05
N ALA A 78 5.46 6.32 0.09
CA ALA A 78 4.76 6.49 1.35
C ALA A 78 4.15 5.14 1.72
N VAL A 79 4.45 4.63 2.89
CA VAL A 79 3.98 3.33 3.39
C VAL A 79 3.19 3.54 4.66
N PHE A 80 1.98 2.98 4.68
CA PHE A 80 1.07 3.05 5.83
C PHE A 80 0.72 1.64 6.24
N TRP A 81 0.85 1.35 7.53
CA TRP A 81 0.41 0.07 8.09
C TRP A 81 -0.92 0.26 8.78
N ILE A 82 -1.87 -0.63 8.47
CA ILE A 82 -3.25 -0.58 8.93
C ILE A 82 -3.57 -1.90 9.60
N ASN A 83 -4.15 -1.85 10.80
CA ASN A 83 -4.53 -3.07 11.52
C ASN A 83 -5.90 -3.59 11.10
N SER A 84 -6.31 -4.73 11.66
CA SER A 84 -7.60 -5.35 11.37
C SER A 84 -8.81 -4.53 11.83
N GLU A 85 -8.60 -3.56 12.73
CA GLU A 85 -9.64 -2.62 13.16
C GLU A 85 -9.73 -1.39 12.25
N MET A 86 -9.01 -1.43 11.13
CA MET A 86 -9.01 -0.38 10.10
C MET A 86 -8.43 0.94 10.60
N ALA A 87 -7.47 0.88 11.52
CA ALA A 87 -6.73 2.03 12.00
C ALA A 87 -5.31 2.04 11.46
N VAL A 88 -4.82 3.20 11.06
CA VAL A 88 -3.41 3.40 10.70
C VAL A 88 -2.58 3.32 11.98
N VAL A 89 -1.64 2.38 12.05
CA VAL A 89 -0.82 2.16 13.25
C VAL A 89 0.61 2.65 13.09
N ASP A 90 1.09 2.82 11.86
CA ASP A 90 2.41 3.38 11.59
C ASP A 90 2.49 3.87 10.15
N LYS A 91 3.46 4.73 9.85
CA LYS A 91 3.77 5.17 8.50
C LYS A 91 5.24 5.55 8.37
N VAL A 92 5.76 5.48 7.15
CA VAL A 92 7.15 5.84 6.86
C VAL A 92 7.30 6.24 5.39
N ILE A 93 8.28 7.07 5.10
CA ILE A 93 8.80 7.20 3.72
C ILE A 93 9.85 6.11 3.55
N ALA A 94 9.50 5.09 2.77
CA ALA A 94 10.41 3.99 2.47
C ALA A 94 11.30 4.37 1.29
N ARG A 95 12.62 4.32 1.52
CA ARG A 95 13.61 4.73 0.52
C ARG A 95 13.87 3.60 -0.48
N SER A 96 14.04 3.97 -1.74
CA SER A 96 14.43 3.06 -2.82
C SER A 96 15.62 2.18 -2.39
N TRP A 97 15.52 0.89 -2.67
CA TRP A 97 16.56 -0.12 -2.41
C TRP A 97 16.88 -0.38 -0.94
N HIS A 98 16.19 0.24 0.01
CA HIS A 98 16.43 -0.02 1.43
C HIS A 98 16.03 -1.48 1.78
N PRO A 99 16.83 -2.20 2.58
CA PRO A 99 16.65 -3.63 2.78
C PRO A 99 15.38 -4.01 3.55
N ALA A 100 14.96 -3.23 4.55
CA ALA A 100 13.78 -3.61 5.31
C ALA A 100 13.18 -2.44 6.08
N TYR A 101 11.84 -2.48 6.21
CA TYR A 101 11.08 -1.62 7.10
C TYR A 101 10.06 -2.48 7.84
N PHE A 102 9.91 -2.23 9.14
CA PHE A 102 8.97 -2.94 10.01
C PHE A 102 8.04 -1.92 10.66
N PRO A 103 6.74 -2.21 10.76
CA PRO A 103 5.84 -1.33 11.52
C PRO A 103 6.15 -1.42 13.01
N LYS A 104 5.79 -0.37 13.76
CA LYS A 104 5.96 -0.32 15.21
C LYS A 104 4.90 -1.12 15.96
N ALA A 105 3.83 -1.51 15.31
CA ALA A 105 2.72 -2.27 15.87
C ALA A 105 2.24 -3.30 14.86
N ASP A 106 1.50 -4.31 15.34
CA ASP A 106 0.94 -5.33 14.47
C ASP A 106 -0.05 -4.70 13.48
N ALA A 107 0.05 -5.12 12.22
CA ALA A 107 -0.79 -4.64 11.13
C ALA A 107 -1.19 -5.79 10.23
N LYS A 108 -2.29 -5.62 9.52
CA LYS A 108 -2.81 -6.60 8.57
C LYS A 108 -2.64 -6.14 7.12
N PHE A 109 -2.59 -4.83 6.91
CA PHE A 109 -2.53 -4.23 5.58
C PHE A 109 -1.34 -3.30 5.49
N THR A 110 -0.70 -3.30 4.32
CA THR A 110 0.38 -2.37 4.00
C THR A 110 -0.02 -1.59 2.75
N LEU A 111 -0.24 -0.29 2.90
CA LEU A 111 -0.58 0.61 1.79
C LEU A 111 0.70 1.28 1.30
N GLU A 112 1.00 1.07 0.00
CA GLU A 112 2.18 1.62 -0.66
C GLU A 112 1.72 2.57 -1.77
N ILE A 113 1.97 3.86 -1.60
CA ILE A 113 1.54 4.91 -2.54
C ILE A 113 2.66 5.93 -2.76
N HIS A 114 2.42 6.89 -3.65
CA HIS A 114 3.38 7.93 -3.97
C HIS A 114 3.83 8.70 -2.71
N PRO A 115 5.13 9.01 -2.56
CA PRO A 115 5.64 9.67 -1.34
C PRO A 115 5.02 11.03 -1.06
N ASP A 116 4.55 11.77 -2.06
CA ASP A 116 3.87 13.04 -1.86
C ASP A 116 2.58 12.91 -1.05
N ARG A 117 2.05 11.70 -0.93
CA ARG A 117 0.81 11.41 -0.22
C ARG A 117 1.01 11.00 1.24
N ILE A 118 2.21 11.17 1.79
CA ILE A 118 2.51 10.79 3.18
C ILE A 118 1.61 11.51 4.20
N GLY A 119 1.09 12.68 3.88
CA GLY A 119 0.19 13.44 4.73
C GLY A 119 -1.29 13.07 4.61
N ASP A 120 -1.67 12.19 3.68
CA ASP A 120 -3.07 11.84 3.44
C ASP A 120 -3.66 10.95 4.54
N TYR A 121 -2.82 10.19 5.23
CA TYR A 121 -3.24 9.32 6.33
C TYR A 121 -2.28 9.52 7.50
N GLU A 122 -2.84 9.73 8.70
CA GLU A 122 -2.05 9.90 9.92
C GLU A 122 -2.22 8.69 10.83
N ILE A 123 -1.25 8.45 11.70
CA ILE A 123 -1.36 7.40 12.72
C ILE A 123 -2.60 7.69 13.57
N GLY A 124 -3.45 6.68 13.72
CA GLY A 124 -4.74 6.80 14.42
C GLY A 124 -5.93 7.05 13.51
N ASP A 125 -5.72 7.42 12.25
CA ASP A 125 -6.83 7.61 11.31
C ASP A 125 -7.54 6.28 11.04
N LYS A 126 -8.87 6.35 10.94
CA LYS A 126 -9.71 5.22 10.50
C LYS A 126 -9.89 5.28 9.01
N VAL A 127 -9.78 4.13 8.38
CA VAL A 127 -9.90 4.02 6.92
C VAL A 127 -10.96 2.98 6.55
N GLU A 128 -11.41 3.03 5.30
CA GLU A 128 -12.25 1.98 4.72
C GLU A 128 -11.80 1.69 3.30
N PHE A 129 -12.03 0.45 2.86
CA PHE A 129 -11.73 0.03 1.50
C PHE A 129 -13.03 -0.12 0.73
N LYS A 130 -13.10 0.46 -0.46
CA LYS A 130 -14.25 0.36 -1.36
C LYS A 130 -13.79 -0.08 -2.75
N ASN A 131 -14.61 -0.86 -3.43
CA ASN A 131 -14.34 -1.24 -4.81
C ASN A 131 -14.28 0.02 -5.70
N ALA A 132 -13.32 0.01 -6.57
CA ALA A 132 -13.17 1.08 -7.55
C ALA A 132 -13.87 0.74 -8.85
#